data_612d0f5ade8466b72baeb9f94cbe84b7
#
_entry.id   612d0f5ade8466b72baeb9f94cbe84b7
#
_cell.length_a   1.000
_cell.length_b   1.000
_cell.length_c   1.000
_cell.angle_alpha   90.00
_cell.angle_beta   90.00
_cell.angle_gamma   90.00
#
_symmetry.space_group_name_H-M   'P 1'
#
loop_
_entity.id
_entity.type
_entity.pdbx_description
1 polymer ?
#
loop_
_entity_poly.entity_id
_entity_poly.type
_entity_poly.pdbx_seq_one_letter_code
_entity_poly.pdbx_strand_id
1 'polypeptide(L)'
;MPRVVITGHTSGLGAALVERFSVSDEVVGLSRSNGFDIRNINDVCEKVEDCDVFINNAYDRYSQVDLLYSVYDMWKGKDKKIINIGSLATFGIRDELKPYAIHKIALQEAHYQVAKQL
;
A
#
# COMPACT_ATOMS: atom_id res chain seq x y z
N MET A 1 -5.52 -20.92 1.47
CA MET A 1 -6.16 -19.68 0.99
C MET A 1 -5.25 -18.51 1.32
N PRO A 2 -4.77 -17.76 0.33
CA PRO A 2 -3.94 -16.59 0.60
C PRO A 2 -4.69 -15.53 1.41
N ARG A 3 -3.96 -14.85 2.26
CA ARG A 3 -4.50 -13.73 3.04
C ARG A 3 -3.98 -12.42 2.47
N VAL A 4 -4.89 -11.52 2.12
CA VAL A 4 -4.61 -10.22 1.50
C VAL A 4 -5.00 -9.12 2.48
N VAL A 5 -4.07 -8.21 2.77
CA VAL A 5 -4.36 -7.01 3.55
C VAL A 5 -4.44 -5.81 2.61
N ILE A 6 -5.50 -5.01 2.75
CA ILE A 6 -5.74 -3.83 1.93
C ILE A 6 -5.93 -2.63 2.86
N THR A 7 -5.11 -1.59 2.69
CA THR A 7 -5.32 -0.32 3.38
C THR A 7 -6.29 0.55 2.58
N GLY A 8 -7.18 1.28 3.29
CA GLY A 8 -8.17 2.14 2.64
C GLY A 8 -9.27 1.36 1.93
N HIS A 9 -9.78 0.33 2.57
CA HIS A 9 -10.70 -0.64 1.96
C HIS A 9 -12.17 -0.21 1.91
N THR A 10 -12.54 0.95 2.47
CA THR A 10 -13.95 1.31 2.66
C THR A 10 -14.55 2.12 1.52
N SER A 11 -13.76 2.63 0.59
CA SER A 11 -14.25 3.47 -0.51
C SER A 11 -13.38 3.33 -1.75
N GLY A 12 -13.92 3.76 -2.88
CA GLY A 12 -13.21 3.84 -4.15
C GLY A 12 -12.56 2.53 -4.57
N LEU A 13 -11.32 2.61 -5.03
CA LEU A 13 -10.56 1.46 -5.50
C LEU A 13 -10.38 0.42 -4.40
N GLY A 14 -10.14 0.85 -3.15
CA GLY A 14 -9.97 -0.08 -2.03
C GLY A 14 -11.18 -0.98 -1.83
N ALA A 15 -12.39 -0.42 -1.88
CA ALA A 15 -13.63 -1.20 -1.78
C ALA A 15 -13.80 -2.17 -2.95
N ALA A 16 -13.47 -1.73 -4.17
CA ALA A 16 -13.52 -2.58 -5.34
C ALA A 16 -12.53 -3.75 -5.25
N LEU A 17 -11.35 -3.50 -4.70
CA LEU A 17 -10.33 -4.54 -4.49
C LEU A 17 -10.79 -5.57 -3.46
N VAL A 18 -11.44 -5.13 -2.37
CA VAL A 18 -12.03 -6.06 -1.38
C VAL A 18 -13.01 -7.01 -2.06
N GLU A 19 -13.92 -6.46 -2.85
CA GLU A 19 -14.91 -7.26 -3.57
C GLU A 19 -14.25 -8.27 -4.51
N ARG A 20 -13.24 -7.83 -5.25
CA ARG A 20 -12.55 -8.67 -6.24
C ARG A 20 -11.75 -9.80 -5.59
N PHE A 21 -10.96 -9.48 -4.57
CA PHE A 21 -10.10 -10.46 -3.91
C PHE A 21 -10.87 -11.41 -3.00
N SER A 22 -12.01 -10.98 -2.44
CA SER A 22 -12.82 -11.82 -1.55
C SER A 22 -13.42 -13.04 -2.26
N VAL A 23 -13.40 -13.09 -3.58
CA VAL A 23 -13.86 -14.24 -4.35
C VAL A 23 -12.94 -15.45 -4.13
N SER A 24 -11.64 -15.24 -4.00
CA SER A 24 -10.64 -16.32 -3.94
C SER A 24 -9.76 -16.30 -2.69
N ASP A 25 -9.74 -15.18 -1.95
CA ASP A 25 -8.78 -14.98 -0.88
C ASP A 25 -9.46 -14.54 0.42
N GLU A 26 -8.77 -14.73 1.54
CA GLU A 26 -9.16 -14.10 2.81
C GLU A 26 -8.68 -12.65 2.79
N VAL A 27 -9.60 -11.68 2.91
CA VAL A 27 -9.28 -10.26 2.84
C VAL A 27 -9.43 -9.59 4.20
N VAL A 28 -8.39 -8.86 4.60
CA VAL A 28 -8.40 -8.02 5.81
C VAL A 28 -8.25 -6.57 5.38
N GLY A 29 -9.26 -5.76 5.65
CA GLY A 29 -9.23 -4.33 5.36
C GLY A 29 -8.79 -3.52 6.57
N LEU A 30 -7.93 -2.54 6.35
CA LEU A 30 -7.47 -1.61 7.39
C LEU A 30 -7.79 -0.18 6.96
N SER A 31 -8.56 0.53 7.78
CA SER A 31 -8.89 1.93 7.54
C SER A 31 -9.15 2.65 8.86
N ARG A 32 -9.32 3.96 8.81
CA ARG A 32 -9.67 4.74 10.00
C ARG A 32 -11.00 4.28 10.60
N SER A 33 -11.92 3.78 9.78
CA SER A 33 -13.22 3.30 10.24
C SER A 33 -13.12 2.10 11.18
N ASN A 34 -12.08 1.29 11.08
CA ASN A 34 -11.84 0.17 11.99
C ASN A 34 -10.57 0.34 12.84
N GLY A 35 -10.15 1.59 13.03
CA GLY A 35 -9.10 1.94 13.99
C GLY A 35 -7.67 1.94 13.45
N PHE A 36 -7.47 1.89 12.13
CA PHE A 36 -6.14 1.88 11.54
C PHE A 36 -5.86 3.16 10.76
N ASP A 37 -4.80 3.84 11.15
CA ASP A 37 -4.27 5.00 10.45
C ASP A 37 -2.91 4.61 9.87
N ILE A 38 -2.71 4.81 8.55
CA ILE A 38 -1.46 4.41 7.90
C ILE A 38 -0.24 5.19 8.37
N ARG A 39 -0.44 6.32 9.06
CA ARG A 39 0.65 7.04 9.72
C ARG A 39 1.23 6.24 10.89
N ASN A 40 0.45 5.35 11.47
CA ASN A 40 0.89 4.43 12.51
C ASN A 40 1.46 3.17 11.86
N ILE A 41 2.68 3.28 11.35
CA ILE A 41 3.33 2.24 10.56
C ILE A 41 3.39 0.90 11.29
N ASN A 42 3.72 0.91 12.58
CA ASN A 42 3.86 -0.32 13.37
C ASN A 42 2.53 -1.07 13.50
N ASP A 43 1.43 -0.35 13.70
CA ASP A 43 0.10 -0.97 13.83
C ASP A 43 -0.30 -1.70 12.54
N VAL A 44 -0.03 -1.06 11.39
CA VAL A 44 -0.31 -1.67 10.09
C VAL A 44 0.60 -2.88 9.87
N CYS A 45 1.89 -2.75 10.17
CA CYS A 45 2.86 -3.84 9.99
C CYS A 45 2.50 -5.07 10.82
N GLU A 46 1.99 -4.90 12.03
CA GLU A 46 1.54 -6.03 12.86
C GLU A 46 0.46 -6.85 12.16
N LYS A 47 -0.45 -6.18 11.46
CA LYS A 47 -1.52 -6.87 10.72
C LYS A 47 -1.04 -7.49 9.41
N VAL A 48 -0.01 -6.90 8.80
CA VAL A 48 0.52 -7.35 7.50
C VAL A 48 1.49 -8.53 7.68
N GLU A 49 2.15 -8.65 8.82
CA GLU A 49 3.25 -9.58 9.03
C GLU A 49 2.95 -11.01 8.58
N ASP A 50 1.79 -11.54 8.95
CA ASP A 50 1.41 -12.93 8.67
C ASP A 50 0.61 -13.10 7.37
N CYS A 51 0.47 -12.03 6.59
CA CYS A 51 -0.26 -12.08 5.34
C CYS A 51 0.62 -12.52 4.18
N ASP A 52 0.00 -12.83 3.06
CA ASP A 52 0.68 -13.25 1.84
C ASP A 52 0.84 -12.12 0.84
N VAL A 53 -0.13 -11.20 0.83
CA VAL A 53 -0.17 -10.05 -0.08
C VAL A 53 -0.55 -8.80 0.70
N PHE A 54 0.20 -7.74 0.50
CA PHE A 54 -0.13 -6.41 1.03
C PHE A 54 -0.44 -5.46 -0.12
N ILE A 55 -1.65 -4.90 -0.14
CA ILE A 55 -2.06 -3.88 -1.10
C ILE A 55 -1.99 -2.52 -0.43
N ASN A 56 -0.97 -1.78 -0.79
CA ASN A 56 -0.62 -0.46 -0.24
C ASN A 56 -1.44 0.61 -0.98
N ASN A 57 -2.72 0.75 -0.60
CA ASN A 57 -3.70 1.56 -1.32
C ASN A 57 -3.98 2.92 -0.67
N ALA A 58 -4.13 2.98 0.65
CA ALA A 58 -4.47 4.23 1.33
C ALA A 58 -3.38 5.27 1.17
N TYR A 59 -3.77 6.52 0.98
CA TYR A 59 -2.85 7.64 0.80
C TYR A 59 -2.87 8.56 2.03
N ASP A 60 -1.71 8.91 2.52
CA ASP A 60 -1.49 10.02 3.45
C ASP A 60 -0.04 10.47 3.31
N ARG A 61 0.19 11.51 2.52
CA ARG A 61 1.53 12.08 2.26
C ARG A 61 2.55 11.00 1.88
N TYR A 62 3.58 10.79 2.71
CA TYR A 62 4.63 9.79 2.47
C TYR A 62 4.40 8.47 3.20
N SER A 63 3.25 8.27 3.85
CA SER A 63 3.00 7.06 4.64
C SER A 63 3.02 5.79 3.79
N GLN A 64 2.59 5.87 2.52
CA GLN A 64 2.71 4.72 1.61
C GLN A 64 4.18 4.34 1.37
N VAL A 65 5.08 5.32 1.26
CA VAL A 65 6.52 5.07 1.10
C VAL A 65 7.06 4.40 2.36
N ASP A 66 6.73 4.91 3.52
CA ASP A 66 7.18 4.35 4.80
C ASP A 66 6.68 2.92 4.99
N LEU A 67 5.42 2.67 4.64
CA LEU A 67 4.85 1.32 4.69
C LEU A 67 5.55 0.36 3.73
N LEU A 68 5.81 0.81 2.51
CA LEU A 68 6.53 -0.02 1.53
C LEU A 68 7.89 -0.46 2.07
N TYR A 69 8.69 0.45 2.58
CA TYR A 69 10.00 0.11 3.11
C TYR A 69 9.92 -0.78 4.35
N SER A 70 8.98 -0.50 5.25
CA SER A 70 8.82 -1.28 6.49
C SER A 70 8.37 -2.71 6.19
N VAL A 71 7.41 -2.88 5.29
CA VAL A 71 6.91 -4.20 4.90
C VAL A 71 7.99 -4.97 4.11
N TYR A 72 8.69 -4.29 3.20
CA TYR A 72 9.80 -4.91 2.48
C TYR A 72 10.86 -5.44 3.44
N ASP A 73 11.26 -4.64 4.42
CA ASP A 73 12.24 -5.05 5.43
C ASP A 73 11.78 -6.27 6.24
N MET A 74 10.52 -6.24 6.67
CA MET A 74 9.90 -7.31 7.43
C MET A 74 9.80 -8.61 6.65
N TRP A 75 9.61 -8.51 5.34
CA TRP A 75 9.36 -9.66 4.46
C TRP A 75 10.59 -10.12 3.66
N LYS A 76 11.77 -9.56 3.90
CA LYS A 76 12.99 -9.98 3.20
C LYS A 76 13.18 -11.49 3.26
N GLY A 77 13.46 -12.08 2.10
CA GLY A 77 13.69 -13.53 1.97
C GLY A 77 12.43 -14.39 2.05
N LYS A 78 11.25 -13.77 2.14
CA LYS A 78 9.97 -14.49 2.18
C LYS A 78 9.26 -14.39 0.84
N ASP A 79 8.51 -15.42 0.50
CA ASP A 79 7.71 -15.45 -0.74
C ASP A 79 6.39 -14.73 -0.52
N LYS A 80 6.45 -13.39 -0.54
CA LYS A 80 5.32 -12.49 -0.29
C LYS A 80 5.23 -11.47 -1.41
N LYS A 81 4.08 -10.81 -1.52
CA LYS A 81 3.83 -9.82 -2.58
C LYS A 81 3.35 -8.51 -2.00
N ILE A 82 3.95 -7.41 -2.48
CA ILE A 82 3.50 -6.05 -2.19
C ILE A 82 2.98 -5.43 -3.48
N ILE A 83 1.77 -4.89 -3.44
CA ILE A 83 1.18 -4.17 -4.56
C ILE A 83 1.00 -2.71 -4.13
N ASN A 84 1.67 -1.80 -4.83
CA ASN A 84 1.56 -0.36 -4.56
C ASN A 84 0.59 0.27 -5.55
N ILE A 85 -0.37 1.04 -5.04
CA ILE A 85 -1.31 1.78 -5.87
C ILE A 85 -0.72 3.16 -6.16
N GLY A 86 -0.30 3.36 -7.40
CA GLY A 86 0.24 4.63 -7.87
C GLY A 86 -0.85 5.59 -8.34
N SER A 87 -0.46 6.52 -9.21
CA SER A 87 -1.37 7.53 -9.74
C SER A 87 -0.87 8.04 -11.09
N LEU A 88 -1.80 8.40 -11.98
CA LEU A 88 -1.49 9.12 -13.20
C LEU A 88 -0.88 10.50 -12.92
N ALA A 89 -1.04 11.01 -11.71
CA ALA A 89 -0.44 12.28 -11.28
C ALA A 89 1.10 12.26 -11.32
N THR A 90 1.74 11.07 -11.45
CA THR A 90 3.19 10.95 -11.60
C THR A 90 3.67 11.32 -13.00
N PHE A 91 2.78 11.42 -13.98
CA PHE A 91 3.13 11.73 -15.35
C PHE A 91 2.99 13.22 -15.64
N GLY A 92 3.86 13.72 -16.52
CA GLY A 92 3.82 15.08 -17.03
C GLY A 92 4.57 16.09 -16.18
N ILE A 93 4.66 17.30 -16.72
CA ILE A 93 5.27 18.46 -16.06
C ILE A 93 4.14 19.32 -15.50
N ARG A 94 4.33 19.84 -14.28
CA ARG A 94 3.31 20.64 -13.63
C ARG A 94 3.79 22.05 -13.38
N ASP A 95 2.95 23.02 -13.76
CA ASP A 95 3.20 24.43 -13.52
C ASP A 95 2.70 24.90 -12.16
N GLU A 96 1.90 24.09 -11.48
CA GLU A 96 1.32 24.44 -10.17
C GLU A 96 1.81 23.50 -9.07
N LEU A 97 1.64 23.96 -7.84
CA LEU A 97 2.01 23.15 -6.67
C LEU A 97 1.03 21.98 -6.50
N LYS A 98 1.57 20.78 -6.54
CA LYS A 98 0.78 19.53 -6.42
C LYS A 98 1.46 18.59 -5.43
N PRO A 99 1.34 18.81 -4.12
CA PRO A 99 1.96 17.92 -3.12
C PRO A 99 1.59 16.45 -3.31
N TYR A 100 0.33 16.17 -3.65
CA TYR A 100 -0.11 14.80 -3.93
C TYR A 100 0.74 14.13 -5.01
N ALA A 101 1.00 14.85 -6.10
CA ALA A 101 1.83 14.32 -7.19
C ALA A 101 3.26 14.02 -6.70
N ILE A 102 3.82 14.89 -5.87
CA ILE A 102 5.16 14.66 -5.29
C ILE A 102 5.18 13.40 -4.42
N HIS A 103 4.16 13.23 -3.55
CA HIS A 103 4.08 12.05 -2.70
C HIS A 103 3.95 10.76 -3.55
N LYS A 104 3.17 10.81 -4.63
CA LYS A 104 3.00 9.65 -5.52
C LYS A 104 4.24 9.38 -6.37
N ILE A 105 4.98 10.41 -6.79
CA ILE A 105 6.28 10.25 -7.46
C ILE A 105 7.28 9.58 -6.51
N ALA A 106 7.30 9.99 -5.23
CA ALA A 106 8.15 9.37 -4.23
C ALA A 106 7.84 7.88 -4.07
N LEU A 107 6.55 7.52 -4.02
CA LEU A 107 6.13 6.12 -3.97
C LEU A 107 6.58 5.34 -5.20
N GLN A 108 6.44 5.91 -6.39
CA GLN A 108 6.87 5.27 -7.63
C GLN A 108 8.38 5.00 -7.64
N GLU A 109 9.19 5.97 -7.23
CA GLU A 109 10.63 5.79 -7.14
C GLU A 109 11.01 4.75 -6.10
N ALA A 110 10.37 4.80 -4.93
CA ALA A 110 10.59 3.80 -3.87
C ALA A 110 10.22 2.39 -4.37
N HIS A 111 9.13 2.26 -5.09
CA HIS A 111 8.71 0.99 -5.69
C HIS A 111 9.80 0.43 -6.62
N TYR A 112 10.34 1.26 -7.51
CA TYR A 112 11.40 0.82 -8.42
C TYR A 112 12.67 0.41 -7.69
N GLN A 113 13.05 1.15 -6.65
CA GLN A 113 14.23 0.80 -5.84
C GLN A 113 14.05 -0.55 -5.16
N VAL A 114 12.89 -0.79 -4.55
CA VAL A 114 12.60 -2.07 -3.90
C VAL A 114 12.57 -3.21 -4.93
N ALA A 115 11.94 -2.99 -6.07
CA ALA A 115 11.85 -4.00 -7.12
C ALA A 115 13.22 -4.46 -7.60
N LYS A 116 14.23 -3.57 -7.63
CA LYS A 116 15.59 -3.90 -8.04
C LYS A 116 16.33 -4.79 -7.03
N GLN A 117 15.83 -4.93 -5.82
CA GLN A 117 16.45 -5.78 -4.80
C GLN A 117 16.02 -7.24 -4.93
N LEU A 118 15.05 -7.52 -5.76
CA LEU A 118 14.48 -8.86 -5.92
C LEU A 118 15.22 -9.72 -6.94
#